data_f7d041e95ecb1b81124248c539922e78
#
_entry.id   f7d041e95ecb1b81124248c539922e78
#
_cell.length_a   1.000
_cell.length_b   1.000
_cell.length_c   1.000
_cell.angle_alpha   90.00
_cell.angle_beta   90.00
_cell.angle_gamma   90.00
#
_symmetry.space_group_name_H-M   'P 1'
#
loop_
_entity.id
_entity.type
_entity.pdbx_description
1 polymer ?
#
loop_
_entity_poly.entity_id
_entity_poly.type
_entity_poly.pdbx_seq_one_letter_code
_entity_poly.pdbx_strand_id
1 'polypeptide(L)'
;MITREDVVNIINKYNPRDITIGTIGSHSALEIMDGAKDENMKTLCICEKGREIPYRRFKRITDEIILLDKFSDIMSKENQRRLMQSNTIIVAHRAFTAYLGYDNIETKLNIPIFGNRTLLRAEERNANRNQYYLLEKARINHPRIYKKASDIDGLAVVKIQEAKRKLERAFFLVSSYEDFRRKSKTRIEKGLITEEDINSAIIEQYIIGTHFNFNFFSSPLKEETEFLGIERRLQTNINDFTSLLPAKQQMEIEIEPQNIEVGHTPASIRESLLEKVFEIGDRFTASVKQEYPPGIIGPFSLQSIVTLELDLVVYDVSLRVPGNPIMSTTSPYTKYYHGNTIGVGRRIAMEIKNAITEGRLEDIVT
;
A
#
# COMPACT_ATOMS: atom_id res chain seq x y z
N MET A 1 15.36 16.85 -8.12
CA MET A 1 14.03 16.20 -8.05
C MET A 1 13.57 16.05 -9.49
N ILE A 2 13.03 14.90 -9.86
CA ILE A 2 12.45 14.67 -11.18
C ILE A 2 11.17 15.50 -11.28
N THR A 3 11.07 16.28 -12.34
CA THR A 3 9.95 17.20 -12.55
C THR A 3 8.86 16.55 -13.43
N ARG A 4 7.65 17.13 -13.41
CA ARG A 4 6.60 16.71 -14.35
C ARG A 4 7.06 16.87 -15.80
N GLU A 5 7.77 17.94 -16.10
CA GLU A 5 8.30 18.21 -17.45
C GLU A 5 9.27 17.12 -17.92
N ASP A 6 10.16 16.63 -17.03
CA ASP A 6 11.06 15.51 -17.35
C ASP A 6 10.27 14.28 -17.76
N VAL A 7 9.20 13.95 -17.04
CA VAL A 7 8.36 12.78 -17.31
C VAL A 7 7.54 12.95 -18.58
N VAL A 8 6.96 14.11 -18.81
CA VAL A 8 6.23 14.43 -20.05
C VAL A 8 7.16 14.33 -21.27
N ASN A 9 8.38 14.82 -21.17
CA ASN A 9 9.39 14.70 -22.22
C ASN A 9 9.77 13.25 -22.55
N ILE A 10 9.64 12.33 -21.57
CA ILE A 10 9.87 10.90 -21.80
C ILE A 10 8.64 10.28 -22.45
N ILE A 11 7.46 10.52 -21.90
CA ILE A 11 6.18 9.97 -22.39
C ILE A 11 5.92 10.37 -23.85
N ASN A 12 6.24 11.59 -24.23
CA ASN A 12 6.08 12.09 -25.60
C ASN A 12 6.97 11.35 -26.63
N LYS A 13 7.99 10.62 -26.16
CA LYS A 13 8.84 9.77 -27.02
C LYS A 13 8.36 8.34 -27.09
N TYR A 14 7.41 7.96 -26.24
CA TYR A 14 6.86 6.60 -26.24
C TYR A 14 5.89 6.40 -27.39
N ASN A 15 5.87 5.19 -27.91
CA ASN A 15 4.80 4.78 -28.83
C ASN A 15 3.54 4.45 -28.03
N PRO A 16 2.46 5.23 -28.12
CA PRO A 16 1.24 4.98 -27.32
C PRO A 16 0.59 3.63 -27.60
N ARG A 17 0.84 3.04 -28.80
CA ARG A 17 0.31 1.73 -29.19
C ARG A 17 1.13 0.57 -28.61
N ASP A 18 2.25 0.84 -27.97
CA ASP A 18 3.21 -0.17 -27.52
C ASP A 18 3.68 0.11 -26.08
N ILE A 19 2.79 0.57 -25.23
CA ILE A 19 3.06 0.79 -23.82
C ILE A 19 3.23 -0.55 -23.11
N THR A 20 4.29 -0.64 -22.29
CA THR A 20 4.57 -1.79 -21.44
C THR A 20 4.32 -1.44 -19.99
N ILE A 21 3.56 -2.24 -19.28
CA ILE A 21 3.38 -2.13 -17.84
C ILE A 21 4.52 -2.86 -17.15
N GLY A 22 5.36 -2.07 -16.47
CA GLY A 22 6.50 -2.57 -15.70
C GLY A 22 6.22 -2.58 -14.21
N THR A 23 6.70 -3.60 -13.51
CA THR A 23 6.66 -3.64 -12.04
C THR A 23 7.83 -4.46 -11.49
N ILE A 24 8.25 -4.24 -10.24
CA ILE A 24 9.27 -5.09 -9.63
C ILE A 24 8.65 -6.40 -9.15
N GLY A 25 9.39 -7.50 -9.32
CA GLY A 25 8.94 -8.86 -9.04
C GLY A 25 8.83 -9.14 -7.54
N SER A 26 7.76 -8.67 -6.90
CA SER A 26 7.44 -8.88 -5.49
C SER A 26 5.99 -8.46 -5.21
N HIS A 27 5.48 -8.69 -4.00
CA HIS A 27 4.21 -8.19 -3.48
C HIS A 27 3.03 -8.38 -4.47
N SER A 28 2.58 -7.31 -5.16
CA SER A 28 1.40 -7.31 -6.05
C SER A 28 1.74 -7.45 -7.55
N ALA A 29 2.99 -7.82 -7.90
CA ALA A 29 3.43 -7.86 -9.28
C ALA A 29 2.60 -8.80 -10.16
N LEU A 30 2.21 -9.97 -9.62
CA LEU A 30 1.39 -10.93 -10.37
C LEU A 30 0.04 -10.33 -10.74
N GLU A 31 -0.63 -9.66 -9.81
CA GLU A 31 -1.93 -9.02 -10.02
C GLU A 31 -1.84 -7.87 -11.03
N ILE A 32 -0.80 -7.04 -10.92
CA ILE A 32 -0.56 -5.91 -11.85
C ILE A 32 -0.41 -6.44 -13.28
N MET A 33 0.44 -7.47 -13.46
CA MET A 33 0.69 -8.04 -14.78
C MET A 33 -0.51 -8.82 -15.31
N ASP A 34 -1.24 -9.53 -14.46
CA ASP A 34 -2.46 -10.25 -14.84
C ASP A 34 -3.50 -9.29 -15.41
N GLY A 35 -3.77 -8.21 -14.69
CA GLY A 35 -4.69 -7.19 -15.15
C GLY A 35 -4.25 -6.48 -16.43
N ALA A 36 -2.93 -6.26 -16.60
CA ALA A 36 -2.39 -5.71 -17.85
C ALA A 36 -2.64 -6.66 -19.04
N LYS A 37 -2.48 -7.97 -18.84
CA LYS A 37 -2.76 -8.98 -19.88
C LYS A 37 -4.25 -9.07 -20.21
N ASP A 38 -5.13 -8.92 -19.24
CA ASP A 38 -6.58 -8.88 -19.48
C ASP A 38 -7.00 -7.70 -20.36
N GLU A 39 -6.20 -6.63 -20.38
CA GLU A 39 -6.36 -5.48 -21.25
C GLU A 39 -5.45 -5.52 -22.49
N ASN A 40 -4.84 -6.67 -22.81
CA ASN A 40 -3.94 -6.88 -23.94
C ASN A 40 -2.73 -5.94 -23.98
N MET A 41 -2.23 -5.53 -22.81
CA MET A 41 -1.01 -4.74 -22.71
C MET A 41 0.23 -5.64 -22.53
N LYS A 42 1.38 -5.14 -22.91
CA LYS A 42 2.67 -5.79 -22.66
C LYS A 42 3.05 -5.65 -21.18
N THR A 43 3.75 -6.66 -20.68
CA THR A 43 4.19 -6.72 -19.27
C THR A 43 5.67 -6.96 -19.15
N LEU A 44 6.29 -6.30 -18.17
CA LEU A 44 7.71 -6.43 -17.86
C LEU A 44 7.89 -6.58 -16.35
N CYS A 45 8.48 -7.70 -15.93
CA CYS A 45 8.84 -7.96 -14.55
C CYS A 45 10.31 -7.62 -14.31
N ILE A 46 10.59 -6.68 -13.42
CA ILE A 46 11.95 -6.38 -12.97
C ILE A 46 12.21 -7.21 -11.71
N CYS A 47 13.04 -8.23 -11.81
CA CYS A 47 13.17 -9.23 -10.77
C CYS A 47 14.62 -9.36 -10.26
N GLU A 48 14.78 -9.54 -8.96
CA GLU A 48 16.06 -9.90 -8.37
C GLU A 48 16.34 -11.38 -8.62
N LYS A 49 17.58 -11.73 -8.98
CA LYS A 49 18.00 -13.10 -9.24
C LYS A 49 17.63 -14.03 -8.06
N GLY A 50 17.06 -15.18 -8.38
CA GLY A 50 16.57 -16.16 -7.41
C GLY A 50 15.10 -15.97 -6.97
N ARG A 51 14.46 -14.86 -7.38
CA ARG A 51 13.04 -14.59 -7.07
C ARG A 51 12.13 -14.70 -8.30
N GLU A 52 12.65 -15.11 -9.45
CA GLU A 52 11.93 -15.13 -10.71
C GLU A 52 10.99 -16.33 -10.92
N ILE A 53 11.02 -17.34 -10.06
CA ILE A 53 10.28 -18.61 -10.24
C ILE A 53 8.77 -18.39 -10.44
N PRO A 54 8.05 -17.58 -9.64
CA PRO A 54 6.63 -17.36 -9.84
C PRO A 54 6.33 -16.75 -11.23
N TYR A 55 7.12 -15.79 -11.66
CA TYR A 55 6.94 -15.06 -12.93
C TYR A 55 7.25 -15.94 -14.15
N ARG A 56 8.21 -16.88 -14.03
CA ARG A 56 8.49 -17.89 -15.04
C ARG A 56 7.40 -18.96 -15.12
N ARG A 57 6.77 -19.29 -14.00
CA ARG A 57 5.69 -20.29 -13.96
C ARG A 57 4.38 -19.75 -14.54
N PHE A 58 4.00 -18.54 -14.23
CA PHE A 58 2.79 -17.88 -14.74
C PHE A 58 3.05 -17.21 -16.09
N LYS A 59 3.37 -18.02 -17.12
CA LYS A 59 3.82 -17.56 -18.44
C LYS A 59 2.83 -16.63 -19.17
N ARG A 60 1.53 -16.74 -18.91
CA ARG A 60 0.51 -15.89 -19.52
C ARG A 60 0.70 -14.42 -19.18
N ILE A 61 1.12 -14.14 -17.97
CA ILE A 61 1.11 -12.78 -17.43
C ILE A 61 2.45 -12.05 -17.53
N THR A 62 3.53 -12.71 -17.96
CA THR A 62 4.87 -12.11 -18.01
C THR A 62 5.46 -12.24 -19.40
N ASP A 63 5.53 -11.15 -20.16
CA ASP A 63 6.15 -11.17 -21.51
C ASP A 63 7.66 -11.05 -21.43
N GLU A 64 8.19 -10.19 -20.54
CA GLU A 64 9.62 -9.99 -20.35
C GLU A 64 10.01 -10.01 -18.87
N ILE A 65 11.21 -10.55 -18.57
CA ILE A 65 11.82 -10.49 -17.24
C ILE A 65 13.22 -9.86 -17.35
N ILE A 66 13.43 -8.76 -16.64
CA ILE A 66 14.76 -8.19 -16.43
C ILE A 66 15.29 -8.73 -15.10
N LEU A 67 16.38 -9.49 -15.15
CA LEU A 67 17.04 -10.00 -13.94
C LEU A 67 18.14 -9.05 -13.49
N LEU A 68 18.06 -8.60 -12.25
CA LEU A 68 19.02 -7.74 -11.58
C LEU A 68 19.69 -8.49 -10.43
N ASP A 69 20.88 -8.09 -10.03
CA ASP A 69 21.52 -8.62 -8.83
C ASP A 69 20.81 -8.09 -7.57
N LYS A 70 20.40 -6.82 -7.59
CA LYS A 70 19.58 -6.16 -6.57
C LYS A 70 18.51 -5.29 -7.24
N PHE A 71 17.36 -5.14 -6.60
CA PHE A 71 16.32 -4.23 -7.11
C PHE A 71 16.83 -2.79 -7.30
N SER A 72 17.75 -2.32 -6.43
CA SER A 72 18.36 -0.99 -6.55
C SER A 72 19.11 -0.75 -7.86
N ASP A 73 19.52 -1.81 -8.57
CA ASP A 73 20.25 -1.69 -9.83
C ASP A 73 19.39 -1.14 -10.97
N ILE A 74 18.06 -1.06 -10.77
CA ILE A 74 17.15 -0.33 -11.67
C ILE A 74 17.59 1.14 -11.85
N MET A 75 18.29 1.71 -10.85
CA MET A 75 18.77 3.09 -10.90
C MET A 75 19.94 3.32 -11.87
N SER A 76 20.56 2.25 -12.40
CA SER A 76 21.61 2.39 -13.38
C SER A 76 21.09 3.02 -14.69
N LYS A 77 21.93 3.84 -15.34
CA LYS A 77 21.56 4.47 -16.62
C LYS A 77 21.22 3.43 -17.70
N GLU A 78 21.86 2.29 -17.67
CA GLU A 78 21.63 1.20 -18.61
C GLU A 78 20.24 0.59 -18.44
N ASN A 79 19.88 0.22 -17.22
CA ASN A 79 18.59 -0.38 -16.92
C ASN A 79 17.44 0.63 -17.19
N GLN A 80 17.61 1.89 -16.80
CA GLN A 80 16.60 2.90 -17.12
C GLN A 80 16.45 3.10 -18.63
N ARG A 81 17.56 3.12 -19.40
CA ARG A 81 17.48 3.20 -20.86
C ARG A 81 16.72 2.01 -21.44
N ARG A 82 16.98 0.78 -20.97
CA ARG A 82 16.26 -0.42 -21.40
C ARG A 82 14.76 -0.30 -21.15
N LEU A 83 14.34 0.18 -19.97
CA LEU A 83 12.94 0.41 -19.64
C LEU A 83 12.30 1.47 -20.54
N MET A 84 13.01 2.58 -20.82
CA MET A 84 12.53 3.60 -21.76
C MET A 84 12.37 3.07 -23.18
N GLN A 85 13.31 2.26 -23.66
CA GLN A 85 13.23 1.63 -25.00
C GLN A 85 12.04 0.68 -25.13
N SER A 86 11.60 0.08 -24.03
CA SER A 86 10.39 -0.76 -23.98
C SER A 86 9.11 0.03 -23.73
N ASN A 87 9.12 1.37 -23.83
CA ASN A 87 7.99 2.24 -23.50
C ASN A 87 7.35 1.92 -22.14
N THR A 88 8.17 1.69 -21.12
CA THR A 88 7.70 1.18 -19.83
C THR A 88 7.13 2.28 -18.95
N ILE A 89 5.91 2.09 -18.46
CA ILE A 89 5.32 2.81 -17.34
C ILE A 89 5.38 1.89 -16.12
N ILE A 90 6.04 2.33 -15.05
CA ILE A 90 6.15 1.55 -13.83
C ILE A 90 4.91 1.72 -12.97
N VAL A 91 4.38 0.60 -12.48
CA VAL A 91 3.31 0.56 -11.47
C VAL A 91 3.94 0.21 -10.12
N ALA A 92 3.83 1.16 -9.18
CA ALA A 92 4.42 1.04 -7.86
C ALA A 92 3.53 0.24 -6.89
N HIS A 93 4.16 -0.61 -6.08
CA HIS A 93 3.55 -1.28 -4.93
C HIS A 93 4.50 -1.22 -3.72
N ARG A 94 4.17 -1.80 -2.56
CA ARG A 94 4.95 -1.64 -1.33
C ARG A 94 6.43 -1.99 -1.49
N ALA A 95 6.75 -3.09 -2.16
CA ALA A 95 8.14 -3.50 -2.33
C ALA A 95 8.95 -2.49 -3.15
N PHE A 96 8.32 -1.76 -4.08
CA PHE A 96 8.98 -0.71 -4.86
C PHE A 96 9.57 0.38 -3.97
N THR A 97 8.79 0.91 -3.05
CA THR A 97 9.28 1.92 -2.09
C THR A 97 10.28 1.36 -1.10
N ALA A 98 10.05 0.13 -0.62
CA ALA A 98 10.90 -0.53 0.38
C ALA A 98 12.32 -0.85 -0.15
N TYR A 99 12.44 -1.28 -1.41
CA TYR A 99 13.74 -1.64 -1.98
C TYR A 99 14.49 -0.47 -2.63
N LEU A 100 13.77 0.50 -3.18
CA LEU A 100 14.40 1.61 -3.91
C LEU A 100 14.63 2.84 -3.02
N GLY A 101 13.78 3.04 -2.03
CA GLY A 101 13.78 4.22 -1.16
C GLY A 101 13.21 5.48 -1.86
N TYR A 102 12.54 6.32 -1.09
CA TYR A 102 11.83 7.48 -1.62
C TYR A 102 12.74 8.50 -2.30
N ASP A 103 13.93 8.77 -1.74
CA ASP A 103 14.87 9.74 -2.31
C ASP A 103 15.33 9.32 -3.72
N ASN A 104 15.62 8.04 -3.92
CA ASN A 104 15.99 7.53 -5.23
C ASN A 104 14.82 7.59 -6.23
N ILE A 105 13.62 7.26 -5.78
CA ILE A 105 12.40 7.32 -6.61
C ILE A 105 12.14 8.77 -7.05
N GLU A 106 12.28 9.72 -6.14
CA GLU A 106 11.97 11.14 -6.40
C GLU A 106 13.06 11.88 -7.17
N THR A 107 14.34 11.43 -7.07
CA THR A 107 15.47 12.21 -7.62
C THR A 107 16.26 11.51 -8.71
N LYS A 108 16.20 10.17 -8.82
CA LYS A 108 17.08 9.40 -9.72
C LYS A 108 16.34 8.50 -10.70
N LEU A 109 15.11 8.08 -10.39
CA LEU A 109 14.37 7.17 -11.26
C LEU A 109 13.66 7.93 -12.38
N ASN A 110 14.30 8.05 -13.52
CA ASN A 110 13.87 8.80 -14.69
C ASN A 110 12.93 7.98 -15.59
N ILE A 111 12.02 7.20 -14.98
CA ILE A 111 11.02 6.38 -15.67
C ILE A 111 9.64 6.87 -15.25
N PRO A 112 8.68 6.98 -16.19
CA PRO A 112 7.30 7.32 -15.85
C PRO A 112 6.72 6.31 -14.85
N ILE A 113 6.12 6.81 -13.76
CA ILE A 113 5.43 6.01 -12.77
C ILE A 113 3.94 6.31 -12.87
N PHE A 114 3.11 5.29 -13.06
CA PHE A 114 1.67 5.41 -12.89
C PHE A 114 1.38 5.73 -11.42
N GLY A 115 0.80 6.89 -11.18
CA GLY A 115 0.58 7.38 -9.83
C GLY A 115 1.27 8.70 -9.52
N ASN A 116 1.15 9.16 -8.29
CA ASN A 116 1.82 10.37 -7.80
C ASN A 116 3.09 9.98 -7.03
N ARG A 117 4.24 10.16 -7.66
CA ARG A 117 5.59 9.83 -7.16
C ARG A 117 5.88 10.43 -5.78
N THR A 118 5.55 11.69 -5.58
CA THR A 118 5.84 12.42 -4.34
C THR A 118 4.92 12.04 -3.20
N LEU A 119 3.72 11.54 -3.52
CA LEU A 119 2.74 11.09 -2.54
C LEU A 119 3.17 9.78 -1.85
N LEU A 120 3.98 8.94 -2.51
CA LEU A 120 4.41 7.65 -1.94
C LEU A 120 5.06 7.81 -0.57
N ARG A 121 5.80 8.89 -0.34
CA ARG A 121 6.46 9.19 0.94
C ARG A 121 5.47 9.46 2.08
N ALA A 122 4.27 9.90 1.78
CA ALA A 122 3.26 10.20 2.81
C ALA A 122 2.77 8.95 3.57
N GLU A 123 3.06 7.74 3.10
CA GLU A 123 2.85 6.51 3.88
C GLU A 123 3.75 6.42 5.11
N GLU A 124 4.92 7.07 5.10
CA GLU A 124 5.86 7.02 6.21
C GLU A 124 5.39 7.92 7.36
N ARG A 125 5.25 7.31 8.54
CA ARG A 125 4.71 7.97 9.74
C ARG A 125 5.57 9.12 10.27
N ASN A 126 6.86 9.15 9.92
CA ASN A 126 7.80 10.20 10.27
C ASN A 126 7.96 11.31 9.22
N ALA A 127 7.27 11.20 8.08
CA ALA A 127 7.26 12.27 7.08
C ALA A 127 6.45 13.48 7.59
N ASN A 128 6.84 14.71 7.20
CA ASN A 128 6.19 15.94 7.68
C ASN A 128 4.69 16.03 7.32
N ARG A 129 4.31 15.57 6.13
CA ARG A 129 2.91 15.53 5.66
C ARG A 129 2.49 14.08 5.46
N ASN A 130 2.57 13.32 6.55
CA ASN A 130 2.32 11.89 6.55
C ASN A 130 0.82 11.54 6.48
N GLN A 131 0.53 10.25 6.49
CA GLN A 131 -0.83 9.73 6.45
C GLN A 131 -1.75 10.29 7.54
N TYR A 132 -1.26 10.52 8.78
CA TYR A 132 -2.07 11.11 9.85
C TYR A 132 -2.43 12.55 9.57
N TYR A 133 -1.45 13.33 9.09
CA TYR A 133 -1.68 14.70 8.64
C TYR A 133 -2.79 14.75 7.56
N LEU A 134 -2.74 13.83 6.58
CA LEU A 134 -3.74 13.76 5.52
C LEU A 134 -5.12 13.35 6.05
N LEU A 135 -5.18 12.41 7.00
CA LEU A 135 -6.42 11.98 7.65
C LEU A 135 -7.04 13.13 8.47
N GLU A 136 -6.23 13.89 9.23
CA GLU A 136 -6.67 15.08 9.97
C GLU A 136 -7.23 16.15 9.02
N LYS A 137 -6.52 16.45 7.92
CA LYS A 137 -6.99 17.40 6.90
C LYS A 137 -8.32 16.96 6.26
N ALA A 138 -8.46 15.67 6.01
CA ALA A 138 -9.68 15.07 5.50
C ALA A 138 -10.80 14.97 6.57
N ARG A 139 -10.51 15.30 7.84
CA ARG A 139 -11.41 15.12 8.99
C ARG A 139 -11.91 13.67 9.13
N ILE A 140 -11.02 12.72 8.88
CA ILE A 140 -11.28 11.28 9.01
C ILE A 140 -10.81 10.83 10.39
N ASN A 141 -11.65 10.07 11.09
CA ASN A 141 -11.29 9.53 12.39
C ASN A 141 -10.09 8.59 12.26
N HIS A 142 -9.09 8.80 13.11
CA HIS A 142 -7.93 7.93 13.22
C HIS A 142 -7.58 7.72 14.71
N PRO A 143 -6.77 6.70 15.07
CA PRO A 143 -6.35 6.50 16.44
C PRO A 143 -5.63 7.73 16.99
N ARG A 144 -5.89 8.06 18.25
CA ARG A 144 -5.15 9.13 18.96
C ARG A 144 -3.67 8.78 18.99
N ILE A 145 -2.82 9.72 18.61
CA ILE A 145 -1.36 9.60 18.70
C ILE A 145 -0.91 10.19 20.04
N TYR A 146 -0.23 9.40 20.86
CA TYR A 146 0.34 9.87 22.12
C TYR A 146 1.69 10.55 21.83
N LYS A 147 1.84 11.80 22.28
CA LYS A 147 3.09 12.56 22.09
C LYS A 147 4.22 12.04 22.97
N LYS A 148 3.89 11.50 24.14
CA LYS A 148 4.82 10.90 25.08
C LYS A 148 4.23 9.61 25.64
N ALA A 149 5.08 8.65 25.95
CA ALA A 149 4.66 7.40 26.58
C ALA A 149 3.99 7.62 27.95
N SER A 150 4.34 8.69 28.67
CA SER A 150 3.68 9.09 29.93
C SER A 150 2.21 9.48 29.77
N ASP A 151 1.79 9.78 28.56
CA ASP A 151 0.41 10.22 28.27
C ASP A 151 -0.54 9.04 27.99
N ILE A 152 -0.04 7.79 28.07
CA ILE A 152 -0.83 6.58 27.87
C ILE A 152 -1.86 6.48 29.00
N ASP A 153 -3.13 6.62 28.62
CA ASP A 153 -4.29 6.61 29.53
C ASP A 153 -5.23 5.40 29.32
N GLY A 154 -4.79 4.44 28.49
CA GLY A 154 -5.54 3.25 28.15
C GLY A 154 -4.77 2.31 27.24
N LEU A 155 -5.50 1.39 26.59
CA LEU A 155 -4.88 0.41 25.68
C LEU A 155 -4.25 1.14 24.47
N ALA A 156 -2.97 0.91 24.26
CA ALA A 156 -2.20 1.51 23.19
C ALA A 156 -1.32 0.48 22.48
N VAL A 157 -0.96 0.77 21.22
CA VAL A 157 0.01 0.00 20.44
C VAL A 157 1.27 0.84 20.20
N VAL A 158 2.41 0.27 20.51
CA VAL A 158 3.72 0.83 20.21
C VAL A 158 4.17 0.30 18.86
N LYS A 159 4.30 1.19 17.87
CA LYS A 159 4.68 0.86 16.49
C LYS A 159 6.12 1.30 16.25
N ILE A 160 6.99 0.35 16.00
CA ILE A 160 8.40 0.59 15.73
C ILE A 160 8.64 0.55 14.22
N GLN A 161 9.48 1.45 13.71
CA GLN A 161 9.76 1.57 12.27
C GLN A 161 10.51 0.36 11.71
N GLU A 162 10.15 -0.07 10.49
CA GLU A 162 10.59 -1.32 9.87
C GLU A 162 11.98 -1.27 9.19
N ALA A 163 12.61 -0.13 9.07
CA ALA A 163 13.65 0.14 8.06
C ALA A 163 14.92 -0.75 8.11
N LYS A 164 15.16 -1.56 9.16
CA LYS A 164 16.44 -2.30 9.30
C LYS A 164 16.32 -3.72 9.90
N ARG A 165 15.17 -4.43 9.85
CA ARG A 165 14.94 -5.57 10.72
C ARG A 165 14.70 -6.92 10.07
N LYS A 166 15.07 -7.98 10.84
CA LYS A 166 14.76 -9.39 10.57
C LYS A 166 13.29 -9.76 10.81
N LEU A 167 12.52 -8.95 11.55
CA LEU A 167 11.12 -9.17 11.89
C LEU A 167 10.26 -8.06 11.29
N GLU A 168 9.34 -8.42 10.43
CA GLU A 168 8.27 -7.52 10.02
C GLU A 168 7.46 -7.10 11.25
N ARG A 169 7.32 -5.76 11.46
CA ARG A 169 6.44 -5.13 12.45
C ARG A 169 6.67 -5.54 13.91
N ALA A 170 7.69 -4.97 14.53
CA ALA A 170 7.87 -5.05 15.98
C ALA A 170 6.85 -4.20 16.73
N PHE A 171 5.57 -4.60 16.70
CA PHE A 171 4.48 -3.92 17.42
C PHE A 171 4.20 -4.65 18.73
N PHE A 172 3.88 -3.89 19.79
CA PHE A 172 3.42 -4.48 21.04
C PHE A 172 2.38 -3.60 21.74
N LEU A 173 1.49 -4.25 22.48
CA LEU A 173 0.41 -3.59 23.19
C LEU A 173 0.88 -3.20 24.61
N VAL A 174 0.39 -2.06 25.08
CA VAL A 174 0.62 -1.52 26.41
C VAL A 174 -0.67 -0.90 26.94
N SER A 175 -0.84 -0.90 28.25
CA SER A 175 -2.03 -0.35 28.91
C SER A 175 -1.74 0.84 29.82
N SER A 176 -0.46 1.13 30.11
CA SER A 176 -0.02 2.23 30.92
C SER A 176 1.45 2.57 30.65
N TYR A 177 1.93 3.68 31.23
CA TYR A 177 3.35 4.05 31.16
C TYR A 177 4.26 2.99 31.82
N GLU A 178 3.87 2.43 32.95
CA GLU A 178 4.62 1.37 33.65
C GLU A 178 4.72 0.11 32.79
N ASP A 179 3.61 -0.28 32.15
CA ASP A 179 3.58 -1.42 31.23
C ASP A 179 4.46 -1.18 30.01
N PHE A 180 4.42 0.04 29.46
CA PHE A 180 5.32 0.47 28.38
C PHE A 180 6.79 0.30 28.78
N ARG A 181 7.19 0.84 29.95
CA ARG A 181 8.57 0.73 30.41
C ARG A 181 9.01 -0.71 30.58
N ARG A 182 8.18 -1.52 31.23
CA ARG A 182 8.46 -2.94 31.49
C ARG A 182 8.63 -3.71 30.19
N LYS A 183 7.69 -3.61 29.27
CA LYS A 183 7.69 -4.35 27.99
C LYS A 183 8.79 -3.87 27.06
N SER A 184 9.10 -2.60 27.00
CA SER A 184 10.23 -2.05 26.24
C SER A 184 11.56 -2.59 26.75
N LYS A 185 11.79 -2.55 28.07
CA LYS A 185 13.00 -3.08 28.70
C LYS A 185 13.20 -4.56 28.36
N THR A 186 12.19 -5.38 28.56
CA THR A 186 12.25 -6.82 28.26
C THR A 186 12.61 -7.09 26.78
N ARG A 187 12.06 -6.30 25.83
CA ARG A 187 12.35 -6.46 24.41
C ARG A 187 13.75 -6.01 24.04
N ILE A 188 14.27 -4.97 24.66
CA ILE A 188 15.66 -4.54 24.50
C ILE A 188 16.61 -5.61 25.02
N GLU A 189 16.37 -6.14 26.23
CA GLU A 189 17.17 -7.20 26.84
C GLU A 189 17.19 -8.50 25.99
N LYS A 190 16.09 -8.82 25.33
CA LYS A 190 16.00 -9.95 24.37
C LYS A 190 16.62 -9.61 22.98
N GLY A 191 17.12 -8.41 22.75
CA GLY A 191 17.68 -7.98 21.47
C GLY A 191 16.66 -7.88 20.33
N LEU A 192 15.38 -7.81 20.63
CA LEU A 192 14.30 -7.68 19.66
C LEU A 192 14.18 -6.26 19.09
N ILE A 193 14.52 -5.27 19.92
CA ILE A 193 14.48 -3.83 19.61
C ILE A 193 15.63 -3.12 20.30
N THR A 194 15.95 -1.90 19.87
CA THR A 194 16.96 -1.03 20.48
C THR A 194 16.31 0.14 21.23
N GLU A 195 17.09 0.86 22.03
CA GLU A 195 16.62 2.12 22.65
C GLU A 195 16.28 3.18 21.59
N GLU A 196 17.05 3.26 20.52
CA GLU A 196 16.78 4.17 19.41
C GLU A 196 15.42 3.88 18.75
N ASP A 197 15.09 2.60 18.63
CA ASP A 197 13.80 2.15 18.12
C ASP A 197 12.63 2.63 18.97
N ILE A 198 12.78 2.53 20.30
CA ILE A 198 11.76 3.01 21.25
C ILE A 198 11.63 4.52 21.21
N ASN A 199 12.75 5.25 21.11
CA ASN A 199 12.74 6.71 21.02
C ASN A 199 12.09 7.23 19.73
N SER A 200 12.13 6.44 18.66
CA SER A 200 11.52 6.77 17.36
C SER A 200 10.14 6.12 17.16
N ALA A 201 9.67 5.34 18.14
CA ALA A 201 8.39 4.63 18.03
C ALA A 201 7.19 5.59 18.05
N ILE A 202 6.16 5.24 17.30
CA ILE A 202 4.87 5.91 17.38
C ILE A 202 3.96 5.12 18.31
N ILE A 203 3.36 5.81 19.26
CA ILE A 203 2.42 5.23 20.22
C ILE A 203 1.02 5.70 19.84
N GLU A 204 0.15 4.76 19.54
CA GLU A 204 -1.23 5.01 19.11
C GLU A 204 -2.22 4.34 20.05
N GLN A 205 -3.38 4.95 20.21
CA GLN A 205 -4.52 4.30 20.83
C GLN A 205 -4.84 2.98 20.11
N TYR A 206 -5.01 1.91 20.85
CA TYR A 206 -5.45 0.64 20.27
C TYR A 206 -6.97 0.61 20.21
N ILE A 207 -7.51 0.59 19.00
CA ILE A 207 -8.95 0.54 18.77
C ILE A 207 -9.40 -0.92 18.68
N ILE A 208 -10.47 -1.25 19.40
CA ILE A 208 -11.10 -2.57 19.35
C ILE A 208 -12.26 -2.53 18.36
N GLY A 209 -12.28 -3.47 17.42
CA GLY A 209 -13.34 -3.57 16.42
C GLY A 209 -12.98 -4.52 15.29
N THR A 210 -13.79 -4.49 14.24
CA THR A 210 -13.58 -5.34 13.07
C THR A 210 -12.68 -4.63 12.05
N HIS A 211 -11.57 -5.28 11.70
CA HIS A 211 -10.63 -4.77 10.73
C HIS A 211 -11.09 -5.02 9.31
N PHE A 212 -11.10 -3.96 8.50
CA PHE A 212 -11.33 -3.97 7.06
C PHE A 212 -10.33 -3.08 6.34
N ASN A 213 -9.90 -3.50 5.15
CA ASN A 213 -9.18 -2.65 4.24
C ASN A 213 -10.14 -2.22 3.13
N PHE A 214 -10.48 -0.94 3.09
CA PHE A 214 -11.30 -0.35 2.06
C PHE A 214 -10.43 0.09 0.90
N ASN A 215 -10.65 -0.49 -0.27
CA ASN A 215 -9.83 -0.27 -1.45
C ASN A 215 -10.56 0.60 -2.45
N PHE A 216 -9.87 1.62 -2.93
CA PHE A 216 -10.40 2.64 -3.84
C PHE A 216 -9.50 2.83 -5.05
N PHE A 217 -10.03 3.51 -6.05
CA PHE A 217 -9.29 3.97 -7.21
C PHE A 217 -9.67 5.42 -7.51
N SER A 218 -8.70 6.31 -7.51
CA SER A 218 -8.88 7.70 -7.92
C SER A 218 -8.52 7.85 -9.40
N SER A 219 -9.51 8.18 -10.24
CA SER A 219 -9.31 8.41 -11.66
C SER A 219 -9.22 9.91 -11.96
N PRO A 220 -8.04 10.44 -12.32
CA PRO A 220 -7.94 11.83 -12.76
C PRO A 220 -8.60 12.08 -14.12
N LEU A 221 -8.80 11.03 -14.93
CA LEU A 221 -9.48 11.15 -16.22
C LEU A 221 -10.97 11.38 -16.08
N LYS A 222 -11.60 10.71 -15.09
CA LYS A 222 -13.03 10.82 -14.80
C LYS A 222 -13.35 11.80 -13.66
N GLU A 223 -12.34 12.26 -12.94
CA GLU A 223 -12.47 13.03 -11.70
C GLU A 223 -13.35 12.32 -10.65
N GLU A 224 -13.20 11.00 -10.54
CA GLU A 224 -14.04 10.12 -9.72
C GLU A 224 -13.18 9.26 -8.78
N THR A 225 -13.72 8.96 -7.59
CA THR A 225 -13.19 7.97 -6.66
C THR A 225 -14.07 6.73 -6.67
N GLU A 226 -13.59 5.65 -7.29
CA GLU A 226 -14.29 4.36 -7.36
C GLU A 226 -13.95 3.50 -6.12
N PHE A 227 -14.96 2.85 -5.54
CA PHE A 227 -14.76 1.87 -4.46
C PHE A 227 -14.56 0.48 -5.05
N LEU A 228 -13.34 -0.06 -4.97
CA LEU A 228 -13.01 -1.34 -5.59
C LEU A 228 -13.43 -2.55 -4.76
N GLY A 229 -13.43 -2.44 -3.43
CA GLY A 229 -13.80 -3.56 -2.59
C GLY A 229 -13.15 -3.60 -1.23
N ILE A 230 -13.38 -4.71 -0.55
CA ILE A 230 -12.96 -4.93 0.83
C ILE A 230 -12.20 -6.23 0.94
N GLU A 231 -11.11 -6.22 1.70
CA GLU A 231 -10.42 -7.43 2.10
C GLU A 231 -10.00 -7.35 3.57
N ARG A 232 -9.65 -8.47 4.14
CA ARG A 232 -9.07 -8.60 5.47
C ARG A 232 -7.73 -9.32 5.38
N ARG A 233 -6.77 -8.89 6.18
CA ARG A 233 -5.48 -9.56 6.29
C ARG A 233 -5.56 -10.79 7.15
N LEU A 234 -4.88 -11.84 6.72
CA LEU A 234 -4.58 -13.01 7.54
C LEU A 234 -3.19 -12.81 8.14
N GLN A 235 -3.11 -12.85 9.45
CA GLN A 235 -1.88 -12.63 10.20
C GLN A 235 -1.55 -13.86 11.03
N THR A 236 -0.25 -14.21 11.08
CA THR A 236 0.21 -15.37 11.84
C THR A 236 -0.10 -15.21 13.32
N ASN A 237 -0.25 -16.35 13.97
CA ASN A 237 -0.48 -16.65 15.38
C ASN A 237 -1.56 -15.83 16.12
N ILE A 238 -1.79 -14.54 15.80
CA ILE A 238 -2.85 -13.77 16.44
C ILE A 238 -4.23 -14.26 16.04
N ASN A 239 -4.48 -14.51 14.75
CA ASN A 239 -5.80 -14.97 14.31
C ASN A 239 -6.14 -16.33 14.90
N ASP A 240 -5.20 -17.27 14.90
CA ASP A 240 -5.39 -18.59 15.48
C ASP A 240 -5.56 -18.51 17.00
N PHE A 241 -4.71 -17.70 17.65
CA PHE A 241 -4.79 -17.51 19.09
C PHE A 241 -6.13 -16.89 19.54
N THR A 242 -6.62 -15.88 18.84
CA THR A 242 -7.88 -15.20 19.20
C THR A 242 -9.12 -15.97 18.78
N SER A 243 -9.03 -16.83 17.75
CA SER A 243 -10.19 -17.51 17.16
C SER A 243 -10.40 -18.92 17.72
N LEU A 244 -9.36 -19.60 18.16
CA LEU A 244 -9.42 -21.03 18.46
C LEU A 244 -9.37 -21.36 19.96
N LEU A 245 -8.83 -20.48 20.79
CA LEU A 245 -8.61 -20.77 22.20
C LEU A 245 -9.61 -20.04 23.10
N PRO A 246 -10.28 -20.75 24.05
CA PRO A 246 -11.05 -20.11 25.10
C PRO A 246 -10.19 -19.10 25.89
N ALA A 247 -10.81 -18.01 26.34
CA ALA A 247 -10.11 -16.92 27.01
C ALA A 247 -9.19 -17.34 28.17
N LYS A 248 -9.58 -18.34 28.95
CA LYS A 248 -8.74 -18.91 30.02
C LYS A 248 -7.46 -19.55 29.49
N GLN A 249 -7.55 -20.32 28.41
CA GLN A 249 -6.37 -20.96 27.79
C GLN A 249 -5.45 -19.93 27.13
N GLN A 250 -6.01 -18.84 26.59
CA GLN A 250 -5.21 -17.74 26.05
C GLN A 250 -4.33 -17.10 27.13
N MET A 251 -4.80 -17.03 28.37
CA MET A 251 -4.06 -16.45 29.50
C MET A 251 -2.92 -17.37 30.01
N GLU A 252 -3.01 -18.68 29.78
CA GLU A 252 -2.03 -19.67 30.22
C GLU A 252 -0.87 -19.85 29.23
N ILE A 253 -1.01 -19.36 28.01
CA ILE A 253 -0.01 -19.52 26.96
C ILE A 253 0.81 -18.23 26.81
N GLU A 254 2.10 -18.29 27.12
CA GLU A 254 3.06 -17.22 26.82
C GLU A 254 3.38 -17.20 25.32
N ILE A 255 2.48 -16.63 24.52
CA ILE A 255 2.73 -16.35 23.11
C ILE A 255 3.09 -14.87 22.94
N GLU A 256 4.23 -14.58 22.32
CA GLU A 256 4.47 -13.24 21.78
C GLU A 256 3.72 -13.10 20.45
N PRO A 257 2.69 -12.21 20.38
CA PRO A 257 1.97 -12.00 19.14
C PRO A 257 2.90 -11.42 18.06
N GLN A 258 2.99 -12.10 16.93
CA GLN A 258 3.73 -11.62 15.75
C GLN A 258 2.74 -11.36 14.63
N ASN A 259 2.63 -10.10 14.21
CA ASN A 259 1.76 -9.70 13.12
C ASN A 259 2.46 -9.86 11.77
N ILE A 260 2.73 -11.09 11.36
CA ILE A 260 3.26 -11.37 10.03
C ILE A 260 2.08 -11.60 9.10
N GLU A 261 1.95 -10.75 8.09
CA GLU A 261 0.94 -10.90 7.06
C GLU A 261 1.27 -12.11 6.17
N VAL A 262 0.38 -13.08 6.08
CA VAL A 262 0.55 -14.30 5.29
C VAL A 262 -0.43 -14.41 4.13
N GLY A 263 -1.43 -13.53 4.06
CA GLY A 263 -2.43 -13.54 2.99
C GLY A 263 -3.62 -12.64 3.27
N HIS A 264 -4.60 -12.75 2.39
CA HIS A 264 -5.83 -11.95 2.42
C HIS A 264 -7.05 -12.83 2.26
N THR A 265 -8.17 -12.40 2.82
CA THR A 265 -9.48 -13.00 2.61
C THR A 265 -10.46 -11.92 2.13
N PRO A 266 -11.38 -12.23 1.20
CA PRO A 266 -12.38 -11.28 0.76
C PRO A 266 -13.35 -10.95 1.90
N ALA A 267 -13.88 -9.73 1.86
CA ALA A 267 -14.89 -9.31 2.81
C ALA A 267 -15.95 -8.44 2.13
N SER A 268 -17.11 -8.36 2.76
CA SER A 268 -18.14 -7.39 2.45
C SER A 268 -18.55 -6.65 3.71
N ILE A 269 -19.18 -5.50 3.55
CA ILE A 269 -19.74 -4.73 4.65
C ILE A 269 -21.24 -4.58 4.42
N ARG A 270 -22.02 -4.38 5.50
CA ARG A 270 -23.45 -4.09 5.37
C ARG A 270 -23.69 -2.80 4.60
N GLU A 271 -24.69 -2.78 3.72
CA GLU A 271 -24.96 -1.64 2.83
C GLU A 271 -25.16 -0.32 3.58
N SER A 272 -25.75 -0.36 4.77
CA SER A 272 -25.95 0.83 5.62
C SER A 272 -24.67 1.53 6.07
N LEU A 273 -23.49 0.93 5.84
CA LEU A 273 -22.18 1.54 6.13
C LEU A 273 -21.48 2.01 4.86
N LEU A 274 -21.98 1.68 3.66
CA LEU A 274 -21.31 2.04 2.40
C LEU A 274 -21.26 3.56 2.20
N GLU A 275 -22.29 4.30 2.62
CA GLU A 275 -22.26 5.76 2.56
C GLU A 275 -21.06 6.34 3.33
N LYS A 276 -20.81 5.84 4.56
CA LYS A 276 -19.64 6.25 5.35
C LYS A 276 -18.34 5.89 4.66
N VAL A 277 -18.28 4.71 3.99
CA VAL A 277 -17.08 4.26 3.25
C VAL A 277 -16.81 5.18 2.06
N PHE A 278 -17.84 5.49 1.26
CA PHE A 278 -17.70 6.43 0.13
C PHE A 278 -17.26 7.81 0.62
N GLU A 279 -17.91 8.34 1.65
CA GLU A 279 -17.60 9.65 2.23
C GLU A 279 -16.13 9.76 2.65
N ILE A 280 -15.56 8.75 3.34
CA ILE A 280 -14.14 8.80 3.73
C ILE A 280 -13.21 8.72 2.52
N GLY A 281 -13.55 7.95 1.48
CA GLY A 281 -12.80 7.88 0.23
C GLY A 281 -12.74 9.23 -0.49
N ASP A 282 -13.87 9.86 -0.67
CA ASP A 282 -14.01 11.16 -1.35
C ASP A 282 -13.32 12.29 -0.57
N ARG A 283 -13.53 12.36 0.75
CA ARG A 283 -12.89 13.35 1.61
C ARG A 283 -11.37 13.19 1.61
N PHE A 284 -10.88 11.95 1.65
CA PHE A 284 -9.45 11.67 1.60
C PHE A 284 -8.83 12.10 0.26
N THR A 285 -9.46 11.72 -0.85
CA THR A 285 -9.01 12.08 -2.21
C THR A 285 -8.98 13.60 -2.40
N ALA A 286 -10.05 14.30 -1.99
CA ALA A 286 -10.11 15.76 -2.05
C ALA A 286 -9.02 16.45 -1.23
N SER A 287 -8.77 15.95 -0.02
CA SER A 287 -7.70 16.46 0.85
C SER A 287 -6.31 16.25 0.24
N VAL A 288 -6.05 15.05 -0.27
CA VAL A 288 -4.75 14.76 -0.91
C VAL A 288 -4.53 15.59 -2.16
N LYS A 289 -5.58 15.87 -2.95
CA LYS A 289 -5.46 16.75 -4.13
C LYS A 289 -4.99 18.17 -3.76
N GLN A 290 -5.40 18.67 -2.60
CA GLN A 290 -4.97 19.99 -2.10
C GLN A 290 -3.55 19.98 -1.55
N GLU A 291 -3.19 18.94 -0.80
CA GLU A 291 -1.91 18.87 -0.07
C GLU A 291 -0.74 18.33 -0.92
N TYR A 292 -1.04 17.46 -1.90
CA TYR A 292 -0.08 16.80 -2.80
C TYR A 292 -0.57 16.83 -4.26
N PRO A 293 -0.62 17.98 -4.92
CA PRO A 293 -1.01 18.05 -6.33
C PRO A 293 -0.16 17.09 -7.20
N PRO A 294 -0.73 16.41 -8.17
CA PRO A 294 -2.12 16.48 -8.66
C PRO A 294 -3.15 15.67 -7.85
N GLY A 295 -2.77 15.09 -6.72
CA GLY A 295 -3.61 14.24 -5.89
C GLY A 295 -3.25 12.76 -6.01
N ILE A 296 -4.18 11.90 -5.61
CA ILE A 296 -4.05 10.46 -5.80
C ILE A 296 -4.34 10.13 -7.27
N ILE A 297 -3.48 9.34 -7.87
CA ILE A 297 -3.66 8.75 -9.19
C ILE A 297 -3.66 7.24 -9.03
N GLY A 298 -4.77 6.61 -9.35
CA GLY A 298 -4.90 5.15 -9.27
C GLY A 298 -5.30 4.62 -7.89
N PRO A 299 -4.87 3.41 -7.53
CA PRO A 299 -5.36 2.71 -6.36
C PRO A 299 -4.77 3.24 -5.06
N PHE A 300 -5.62 3.25 -4.02
CA PHE A 300 -5.23 3.47 -2.64
C PHE A 300 -6.11 2.65 -1.69
N SER A 301 -5.67 2.49 -0.45
CA SER A 301 -6.43 1.74 0.56
C SER A 301 -6.44 2.48 1.88
N LEU A 302 -7.63 2.54 2.52
CA LEU A 302 -7.83 3.02 3.87
C LEU A 302 -8.04 1.82 4.79
N GLN A 303 -7.02 1.47 5.57
CA GLN A 303 -7.07 0.36 6.51
C GLN A 303 -7.79 0.83 7.76
N SER A 304 -8.94 0.24 8.02
CA SER A 304 -9.91 0.77 8.97
C SER A 304 -10.36 -0.27 9.98
N ILE A 305 -10.85 0.21 11.11
CA ILE A 305 -11.53 -0.56 12.12
C ILE A 305 -12.96 -0.02 12.20
N VAL A 306 -13.93 -0.93 12.14
CA VAL A 306 -15.33 -0.63 12.44
C VAL A 306 -15.55 -0.90 13.92
N THR A 307 -15.87 0.12 14.69
CA THR A 307 -16.10 0.03 16.14
C THR A 307 -17.48 -0.57 16.47
N LEU A 308 -17.74 -0.78 17.77
CA LEU A 308 -19.04 -1.24 18.24
C LEU A 308 -20.19 -0.26 17.90
N GLU A 309 -19.88 1.03 17.88
CA GLU A 309 -20.77 2.13 17.51
C GLU A 309 -20.94 2.28 15.99
N LEU A 310 -20.33 1.38 15.21
CA LEU A 310 -20.29 1.39 13.75
C LEU A 310 -19.59 2.64 13.16
N ASP A 311 -18.63 3.19 13.89
CA ASP A 311 -17.78 4.25 13.37
C ASP A 311 -16.56 3.67 12.65
N LEU A 312 -16.14 4.37 11.60
CA LEU A 312 -14.94 4.02 10.83
C LEU A 312 -13.74 4.78 11.41
N VAL A 313 -12.71 4.05 11.82
CA VAL A 313 -11.45 4.61 12.31
C VAL A 313 -10.31 4.11 11.41
N VAL A 314 -9.70 5.01 10.65
CA VAL A 314 -8.60 4.68 9.72
C VAL A 314 -7.28 4.69 10.48
N TYR A 315 -6.58 3.56 10.53
CA TYR A 315 -5.33 3.42 11.30
C TYR A 315 -4.07 3.31 10.42
N ASP A 316 -4.25 3.09 9.12
CA ASP A 316 -3.14 3.02 8.15
C ASP A 316 -3.64 3.34 6.74
N VAL A 317 -2.76 3.85 5.88
CA VAL A 317 -3.09 4.24 4.50
C VAL A 317 -2.05 3.64 3.56
N SER A 318 -2.51 3.15 2.41
CA SER A 318 -1.65 2.74 1.30
C SER A 318 -1.92 3.63 0.09
N LEU A 319 -0.90 4.32 -0.41
CA LEU A 319 -0.99 5.31 -1.51
C LEU A 319 -0.40 4.76 -2.83
N ARG A 320 -0.52 3.48 -3.01
CA ARG A 320 0.01 2.67 -4.15
C ARG A 320 -0.80 1.39 -4.27
N VAL A 321 -0.43 0.50 -5.19
CA VAL A 321 -1.11 -0.79 -5.34
C VAL A 321 -1.06 -1.57 -4.01
N PRO A 322 -2.21 -1.85 -3.39
CA PRO A 322 -2.30 -2.70 -2.20
C PRO A 322 -2.09 -4.17 -2.55
N GLY A 323 -1.83 -5.01 -1.53
CA GLY A 323 -1.59 -6.44 -1.71
C GLY A 323 -2.85 -7.28 -1.58
N ASN A 324 -3.76 -7.20 -2.53
CA ASN A 324 -5.09 -7.80 -2.42
C ASN A 324 -5.60 -8.49 -3.70
N PRO A 325 -4.84 -9.44 -4.29
CA PRO A 325 -5.21 -10.10 -5.55
C PRO A 325 -6.56 -10.82 -5.49
N ILE A 326 -7.03 -11.15 -4.29
CA ILE A 326 -8.30 -11.86 -4.11
C ILE A 326 -9.51 -11.07 -4.63
N MET A 327 -9.43 -9.74 -4.66
CA MET A 327 -10.52 -8.89 -5.16
C MET A 327 -10.82 -9.08 -6.64
N SER A 328 -9.84 -9.54 -7.43
CA SER A 328 -10.01 -9.79 -8.86
C SER A 328 -11.08 -10.86 -9.17
N THR A 329 -11.39 -11.70 -8.20
CA THR A 329 -12.36 -12.78 -8.35
C THR A 329 -13.56 -12.68 -7.40
N THR A 330 -13.49 -11.83 -6.39
CA THR A 330 -14.45 -11.87 -5.28
C THR A 330 -15.13 -10.56 -4.96
N SER A 331 -14.66 -9.41 -5.49
CA SER A 331 -15.27 -8.13 -5.16
C SER A 331 -16.62 -7.94 -5.88
N PRO A 332 -17.75 -7.82 -5.17
CA PRO A 332 -19.02 -7.46 -5.79
C PRO A 332 -19.01 -6.01 -6.27
N TYR A 333 -18.21 -5.13 -5.66
CA TYR A 333 -18.25 -3.69 -5.92
C TYR A 333 -17.67 -3.33 -7.28
N THR A 334 -16.55 -3.95 -7.71
CA THR A 334 -16.05 -3.76 -9.06
C THR A 334 -17.03 -4.26 -10.12
N LYS A 335 -17.77 -5.34 -9.81
CA LYS A 335 -18.85 -5.82 -10.69
C LYS A 335 -19.98 -4.80 -10.83
N TYR A 336 -20.31 -4.06 -9.78
CA TYR A 336 -21.36 -3.03 -9.86
C TYR A 336 -20.96 -1.88 -10.79
N TYR A 337 -19.67 -1.49 -10.82
CA TYR A 337 -19.16 -0.47 -11.74
C TYR A 337 -18.98 -0.99 -13.17
N HIS A 338 -18.47 -2.20 -13.35
CA HIS A 338 -17.92 -2.66 -14.62
C HIS A 338 -18.67 -3.84 -15.24
N GLY A 339 -19.74 -4.34 -14.58
CA GLY A 339 -20.47 -5.53 -15.04
C GLY A 339 -19.73 -6.86 -14.82
N ASN A 340 -18.42 -6.81 -14.54
CA ASN A 340 -17.57 -7.95 -14.23
C ASN A 340 -16.70 -7.66 -13.02
N THR A 341 -16.33 -8.69 -12.29
CA THR A 341 -15.34 -8.58 -11.23
C THR A 341 -13.97 -8.33 -11.85
N ILE A 342 -13.31 -7.25 -11.44
CA ILE A 342 -11.97 -6.91 -11.93
C ILE A 342 -11.04 -6.63 -10.73
N GLY A 343 -9.74 -6.91 -10.91
CA GLY A 343 -8.71 -6.60 -9.94
C GLY A 343 -8.15 -5.19 -10.12
N VAL A 344 -7.35 -4.77 -9.14
CA VAL A 344 -6.66 -3.48 -9.13
C VAL A 344 -5.75 -3.35 -10.36
N GLY A 345 -5.00 -4.40 -10.71
CA GLY A 345 -4.12 -4.41 -11.88
C GLY A 345 -4.88 -4.16 -13.19
N ARG A 346 -6.06 -4.78 -13.35
CA ARG A 346 -6.90 -4.55 -14.54
C ARG A 346 -7.46 -3.13 -14.57
N ARG A 347 -7.90 -2.61 -13.42
CA ARG A 347 -8.40 -1.23 -13.35
C ARG A 347 -7.32 -0.20 -13.72
N ILE A 348 -6.05 -0.44 -13.32
CA ILE A 348 -4.90 0.38 -13.73
C ILE A 348 -4.70 0.31 -15.25
N ALA A 349 -4.71 -0.89 -15.83
CA ALA A 349 -4.52 -1.07 -17.27
C ALA A 349 -5.63 -0.38 -18.07
N MET A 350 -6.87 -0.44 -17.61
CA MET A 350 -8.01 0.29 -18.20
C MET A 350 -7.78 1.80 -18.16
N GLU A 351 -7.29 2.35 -17.03
CA GLU A 351 -6.99 3.78 -16.91
C GLU A 351 -5.90 4.21 -17.89
N ILE A 352 -4.83 3.43 -18.01
CA ILE A 352 -3.74 3.71 -18.96
C ILE A 352 -4.25 3.66 -20.41
N LYS A 353 -5.09 2.69 -20.76
CA LYS A 353 -5.70 2.61 -22.11
C LYS A 353 -6.61 3.79 -22.40
N ASN A 354 -7.41 4.21 -21.45
CA ASN A 354 -8.26 5.39 -21.59
C ASN A 354 -7.41 6.64 -21.80
N ALA A 355 -6.35 6.82 -21.00
CA ALA A 355 -5.43 7.92 -21.15
C ALA A 355 -4.72 7.93 -22.51
N ILE A 356 -4.35 6.77 -23.04
CA ILE A 356 -3.81 6.63 -24.40
C ILE A 356 -4.82 7.08 -25.43
N THR A 357 -6.07 6.62 -25.32
CA THR A 357 -7.14 6.92 -26.26
C THR A 357 -7.50 8.40 -26.29
N GLU A 358 -7.46 9.04 -25.12
CA GLU A 358 -7.78 10.45 -24.93
C GLU A 358 -6.55 11.37 -25.16
N GLY A 359 -5.36 10.82 -25.37
CA GLY A 359 -4.12 11.60 -25.48
C GLY A 359 -3.71 12.29 -24.17
N ARG A 360 -4.03 11.69 -23.02
CA ARG A 360 -3.88 12.26 -21.66
C ARG A 360 -2.94 11.43 -20.76
N LEU A 361 -1.97 10.72 -21.34
CA LEU A 361 -1.02 9.91 -20.55
C LEU A 361 -0.28 10.73 -19.49
N GLU A 362 -0.02 12.00 -19.75
CA GLU A 362 0.64 12.90 -18.81
C GLU A 362 -0.18 13.20 -17.53
N ASP A 363 -1.49 12.95 -17.55
CA ASP A 363 -2.36 13.19 -16.40
C ASP A 363 -2.32 12.03 -15.38
N ILE A 364 -1.80 10.88 -15.78
CA ILE A 364 -1.79 9.67 -14.94
C ILE A 364 -0.40 9.19 -14.54
N VAL A 365 0.66 9.90 -14.95
CA VAL A 365 2.05 9.53 -14.63
C VAL A 365 2.82 10.70 -14.02
N THR A 366 3.83 10.35 -13.21
CA THR A 366 4.78 11.33 -12.66
C THR A 366 6.20 10.83 -12.79
#